data_ea5bd21e33355befb3b130da82c1a4e2
#
_entry.id   ea5bd21e33355befb3b130da82c1a4e2
#
_cell.length_a   1.000
_cell.length_b   1.000
_cell.length_c   1.000
_cell.angle_alpha   90.00
_cell.angle_beta   90.00
_cell.angle_gamma   90.00
#
_symmetry.space_group_name_H-M   'P 1'
#
loop_
_entity.id
_entity.type
_entity.pdbx_description
1 polymer ?
#
loop_
_entity_poly.entity_id
_entity_poly.type
_entity_poly.pdbx_seq_one_letter_code
_entity_poly.pdbx_strand_id
1 'polypeptide(L)'
;YFRVVTSPEDDLAFERIVNTPKRGLGDKAQQKMQIMARSNGVPLIEGARLLLENQQISGKGAKELSQLLDAIARWGRLTGDAAMSHVELAEIILDESGYTEMWQANKTPEAPGRLENLKELVKALEEFENIQGFLEHVSLVMDNDSEEGGEKVSIMTLHAAKGLEFPVVFLPGWEDGLFPSQRSMDESGLKGLEEERRLAYVGITRAEQI
;
A
#
# COMPACT_ATOMS: atom_id res chain seq x y z
N TYR A 1 -5.67 0.22 -6.48
CA TYR A 1 -6.28 0.21 -7.80
C TYR A 1 -7.66 -0.44 -7.76
N PHE A 2 -7.79 -1.68 -7.33
CA PHE A 2 -9.07 -2.42 -7.33
C PHE A 2 -10.19 -1.64 -6.61
N ARG A 3 -9.89 -1.03 -5.45
CA ARG A 3 -10.87 -0.19 -4.72
C ARG A 3 -11.38 0.98 -5.55
N VAL A 4 -10.50 1.69 -6.25
CA VAL A 4 -10.90 2.83 -7.10
C VAL A 4 -11.73 2.37 -8.29
N VAL A 5 -11.45 1.19 -8.83
CA VAL A 5 -12.20 0.61 -9.96
C VAL A 5 -13.60 0.19 -9.55
N THR A 6 -13.77 -0.35 -8.33
CA THR A 6 -15.07 -0.77 -7.78
C THR A 6 -15.83 0.37 -7.10
N SER A 7 -15.11 1.34 -6.55
CA SER A 7 -15.66 2.50 -5.80
C SER A 7 -14.89 3.76 -6.18
N PRO A 8 -15.26 4.42 -7.29
CA PRO A 8 -14.58 5.63 -7.77
C PRO A 8 -14.63 6.82 -6.82
N GLU A 9 -15.55 6.81 -5.85
CA GLU A 9 -15.68 7.79 -4.78
C GLU A 9 -14.71 7.58 -3.60
N ASP A 10 -13.90 6.50 -3.60
CA ASP A 10 -12.88 6.27 -2.58
C ASP A 10 -11.68 7.20 -2.79
N ASP A 11 -11.78 8.40 -2.24
CA ASP A 11 -10.76 9.45 -2.36
C ASP A 11 -9.40 9.01 -1.81
N LEU A 12 -9.37 8.24 -0.72
CA LEU A 12 -8.12 7.74 -0.13
C LEU A 12 -7.43 6.73 -1.04
N ALA A 13 -8.20 5.85 -1.65
CA ALA A 13 -7.66 4.88 -2.60
C ALA A 13 -7.13 5.59 -3.86
N PHE A 14 -7.86 6.59 -4.38
CA PHE A 14 -7.40 7.37 -5.53
C PHE A 14 -6.13 8.17 -5.22
N GLU A 15 -6.05 8.84 -4.06
CA GLU A 15 -4.87 9.57 -3.62
C GLU A 15 -3.61 8.69 -3.58
N ARG A 16 -3.75 7.44 -3.12
CA ARG A 16 -2.63 6.48 -3.10
C ARG A 16 -2.11 6.08 -4.47
N ILE A 17 -2.98 5.99 -5.48
CA ILE A 17 -2.60 5.46 -6.80
C ILE A 17 -2.28 6.56 -7.82
N VAL A 18 -2.77 7.78 -7.65
CA VAL A 18 -2.70 8.85 -8.66
C VAL A 18 -1.26 9.13 -9.14
N ASN A 19 -0.27 8.98 -8.27
CA ASN A 19 1.16 9.14 -8.58
C ASN A 19 1.99 7.87 -8.27
N THR A 20 1.38 6.72 -8.23
CA THR A 20 2.03 5.41 -8.04
C THR A 20 1.55 4.45 -9.12
N PRO A 21 2.39 4.14 -10.14
CA PRO A 21 3.74 4.64 -10.46
C PRO A 21 3.84 6.15 -10.63
N LYS A 22 5.06 6.67 -10.62
CA LYS A 22 5.29 8.12 -10.77
C LYS A 22 4.82 8.64 -12.13
N ARG A 23 3.81 9.52 -12.10
CA ARG A 23 3.18 10.15 -13.28
C ARG A 23 3.47 11.65 -13.41
N GLY A 24 4.39 12.16 -12.59
CA GLY A 24 4.66 13.61 -12.54
C GLY A 24 3.56 14.42 -11.82
N LEU A 25 2.74 13.73 -11.02
CA LEU A 25 1.64 14.30 -10.23
C LEU A 25 2.08 14.42 -8.76
N GLY A 26 3.07 15.27 -8.51
CA GLY A 26 3.57 15.52 -7.15
C GLY A 26 2.56 16.31 -6.29
N ASP A 27 2.96 16.61 -5.06
CA ASP A 27 2.13 17.21 -4.01
C ASP A 27 1.31 18.43 -4.46
N LYS A 28 1.92 19.33 -5.26
CA LYS A 28 1.22 20.50 -5.79
C LYS A 28 0.05 20.15 -6.72
N ALA A 29 0.21 19.11 -7.54
CA ALA A 29 -0.86 18.65 -8.42
C ALA A 29 -1.98 18.00 -7.60
N GLN A 30 -1.62 17.18 -6.63
CA GLN A 30 -2.57 16.52 -5.72
C GLN A 30 -3.34 17.54 -4.89
N GLN A 31 -2.68 18.57 -4.33
CA GLN A 31 -3.35 19.68 -3.64
C GLN A 31 -4.36 20.40 -4.52
N LYS A 32 -4.01 20.66 -5.80
CA LYS A 32 -4.96 21.27 -6.73
C LYS A 32 -6.19 20.39 -6.98
N MET A 33 -6.00 19.07 -7.10
CA MET A 33 -7.12 18.12 -7.23
C MET A 33 -8.03 18.16 -6.00
N GLN A 34 -7.45 18.16 -4.79
CA GLN A 34 -8.20 18.24 -3.54
C GLN A 34 -8.97 19.56 -3.41
N ILE A 35 -8.36 20.70 -3.77
CA ILE A 35 -9.03 22.00 -3.77
C ILE A 35 -10.19 21.99 -4.76
N MET A 36 -9.97 21.49 -5.98
CA MET A 36 -11.00 21.41 -7.02
C MET A 36 -12.18 20.54 -6.58
N ALA A 37 -11.90 19.36 -6.03
CA ALA A 37 -12.91 18.45 -5.52
C ALA A 37 -13.75 19.10 -4.40
N ARG A 38 -13.09 19.67 -3.40
CA ARG A 38 -13.75 20.36 -2.26
C ARG A 38 -14.60 21.55 -2.70
N SER A 39 -14.08 22.37 -3.61
CA SER A 39 -14.79 23.57 -4.10
C SER A 39 -16.04 23.24 -4.88
N ASN A 40 -16.10 22.07 -5.50
CA ASN A 40 -17.24 21.61 -6.29
C ASN A 40 -18.10 20.55 -5.57
N GLY A 41 -17.72 20.11 -4.38
CA GLY A 41 -18.45 19.09 -3.62
C GLY A 41 -18.50 17.72 -4.31
N VAL A 42 -17.45 17.35 -5.02
CA VAL A 42 -17.36 16.11 -5.79
C VAL A 42 -16.20 15.23 -5.28
N PRO A 43 -16.21 13.91 -5.57
CA PRO A 43 -15.09 13.03 -5.28
C PRO A 43 -13.77 13.49 -5.91
N LEU A 44 -12.64 13.07 -5.34
CA LEU A 44 -11.31 13.48 -5.78
C LEU A 44 -11.03 13.13 -7.25
N ILE A 45 -11.52 12.00 -7.73
CA ILE A 45 -11.39 11.58 -9.13
C ILE A 45 -12.10 12.56 -10.09
N GLU A 46 -13.27 13.06 -9.70
CA GLU A 46 -13.99 14.08 -10.48
C GLU A 46 -13.33 15.45 -10.37
N GLY A 47 -12.78 15.79 -9.19
CA GLY A 47 -11.93 16.96 -9.00
C GLY A 47 -10.72 16.94 -9.94
N ALA A 48 -10.09 15.76 -10.12
CA ALA A 48 -8.99 15.56 -11.06
C ALA A 48 -9.44 15.74 -12.52
N ARG A 49 -10.66 15.29 -12.87
CA ARG A 49 -11.25 15.49 -14.20
C ARG A 49 -11.51 16.97 -14.50
N LEU A 50 -12.15 17.68 -13.56
CA LEU A 50 -12.39 19.12 -13.65
C LEU A 50 -11.08 19.91 -13.78
N LEU A 51 -10.01 19.47 -13.11
CA LEU A 51 -8.71 20.11 -13.19
C LEU A 51 -8.10 20.02 -14.60
N LEU A 52 -8.32 18.90 -15.32
CA LEU A 52 -7.93 18.73 -16.73
C LEU A 52 -8.80 19.59 -17.66
N GLU A 53 -10.12 19.54 -17.50
CA GLU A 53 -11.09 20.31 -18.32
C GLU A 53 -10.82 21.81 -18.23
N ASN A 54 -10.51 22.31 -17.03
CA ASN A 54 -10.19 23.71 -16.81
C ASN A 54 -8.72 24.06 -17.16
N GLN A 55 -7.96 23.15 -17.75
CA GLN A 55 -6.56 23.33 -18.15
C GLN A 55 -5.63 23.83 -17.04
N GLN A 56 -5.95 23.53 -15.77
CA GLN A 56 -5.16 23.94 -14.62
C GLN A 56 -3.95 23.05 -14.34
N ILE A 57 -3.82 21.96 -15.09
CA ILE A 57 -2.64 21.11 -15.17
C ILE A 57 -2.28 20.93 -16.65
N SER A 58 -0.99 20.86 -16.94
CA SER A 58 -0.48 20.80 -18.32
C SER A 58 0.73 19.87 -18.43
N GLY A 59 1.15 19.65 -19.67
CA GLY A 59 2.35 18.86 -19.98
C GLY A 59 2.17 17.36 -19.70
N LYS A 60 3.28 16.69 -19.31
CA LYS A 60 3.30 15.24 -19.11
C LYS A 60 2.30 14.81 -18.04
N GLY A 61 2.24 15.52 -16.91
CA GLY A 61 1.33 15.18 -15.82
C GLY A 61 -0.15 15.20 -16.22
N ALA A 62 -0.57 16.16 -17.04
CA ALA A 62 -1.93 16.22 -17.56
C ALA A 62 -2.26 15.02 -18.46
N LYS A 63 -1.34 14.64 -19.35
CA LYS A 63 -1.49 13.49 -20.24
C LYS A 63 -1.62 12.19 -19.45
N GLU A 64 -0.72 11.97 -18.51
CA GLU A 64 -0.70 10.78 -17.64
C GLU A 64 -1.96 10.69 -16.75
N LEU A 65 -2.43 11.83 -16.24
CA LEU A 65 -3.67 11.89 -15.46
C LEU A 65 -4.89 11.55 -16.33
N SER A 66 -4.99 12.11 -17.53
CA SER A 66 -6.08 11.79 -18.47
C SER A 66 -6.09 10.29 -18.77
N GLN A 67 -4.93 9.71 -19.10
CA GLN A 67 -4.82 8.29 -19.41
C GLN A 67 -5.24 7.41 -18.21
N LEU A 68 -4.84 7.78 -16.98
CA LEU A 68 -5.25 7.07 -15.78
C LEU A 68 -6.76 7.12 -15.57
N LEU A 69 -7.38 8.30 -15.71
CA LEU A 69 -8.83 8.47 -15.52
C LEU A 69 -9.62 7.67 -16.57
N ASP A 70 -9.16 7.67 -17.83
CA ASP A 70 -9.77 6.89 -18.90
C ASP A 70 -9.63 5.39 -18.67
N ALA A 71 -8.47 4.94 -18.17
CA ALA A 71 -8.22 3.56 -17.81
C ALA A 71 -9.13 3.11 -16.66
N ILE A 72 -9.23 3.89 -15.57
CA ILE A 72 -10.11 3.59 -14.45
C ILE A 72 -11.57 3.47 -14.91
N ALA A 73 -12.03 4.40 -15.73
CA ALA A 73 -13.39 4.35 -16.27
C ALA A 73 -13.64 3.13 -17.17
N ARG A 74 -12.62 2.69 -17.93
CA ARG A 74 -12.69 1.49 -18.76
C ARG A 74 -12.72 0.24 -17.87
N TRP A 75 -11.80 0.10 -16.91
CA TRP A 75 -11.75 -1.04 -16.00
C TRP A 75 -13.04 -1.16 -15.18
N GLY A 76 -13.61 -0.02 -14.72
CA GLY A 76 -14.91 -0.01 -14.04
C GLY A 76 -16.06 -0.57 -14.89
N ARG A 77 -16.06 -0.34 -16.19
CA ARG A 77 -17.05 -0.98 -17.08
C ARG A 77 -16.84 -2.48 -17.23
N LEU A 78 -15.58 -2.92 -17.22
CA LEU A 78 -15.23 -4.34 -17.34
C LEU A 78 -15.58 -5.16 -16.10
N THR A 79 -15.72 -4.54 -14.90
CA THR A 79 -16.18 -5.26 -13.70
C THR A 79 -17.58 -5.84 -13.84
N GLY A 80 -18.42 -5.27 -14.70
CA GLY A 80 -19.79 -5.74 -14.98
C GLY A 80 -19.90 -6.62 -16.23
N ASP A 81 -18.81 -6.86 -16.95
CA ASP A 81 -18.82 -7.68 -18.16
C ASP A 81 -18.73 -9.17 -17.81
N ALA A 82 -19.82 -9.90 -18.11
CA ALA A 82 -19.89 -11.33 -17.85
C ALA A 82 -18.89 -12.19 -18.68
N ALA A 83 -18.31 -11.62 -19.74
CA ALA A 83 -17.30 -12.28 -20.55
C ALA A 83 -15.88 -12.10 -20.01
N MET A 84 -15.66 -11.16 -19.06
CA MET A 84 -14.36 -10.85 -18.48
C MET A 84 -14.21 -11.53 -17.11
N SER A 85 -13.19 -12.37 -16.97
CA SER A 85 -12.83 -12.90 -15.65
C SER A 85 -12.30 -11.80 -14.75
N HIS A 86 -12.72 -11.79 -13.48
CA HIS A 86 -12.20 -10.83 -12.50
C HIS A 86 -10.69 -11.00 -12.26
N VAL A 87 -10.15 -12.21 -12.42
CA VAL A 87 -8.71 -12.49 -12.35
C VAL A 87 -8.00 -11.86 -13.54
N GLU A 88 -8.50 -12.07 -14.75
CA GLU A 88 -7.97 -11.43 -15.97
C GLU A 88 -8.05 -9.91 -15.89
N LEU A 89 -9.16 -9.36 -15.39
CA LEU A 89 -9.29 -7.92 -15.16
C LEU A 89 -8.24 -7.40 -14.16
N ALA A 90 -7.96 -8.16 -13.10
CA ALA A 90 -6.92 -7.79 -12.14
C ALA A 90 -5.52 -7.76 -12.77
N GLU A 91 -5.19 -8.73 -13.61
CA GLU A 91 -3.93 -8.75 -14.37
C GLU A 91 -3.84 -7.54 -15.32
N ILE A 92 -4.91 -7.24 -16.06
CA ILE A 92 -5.00 -6.06 -16.93
C ILE A 92 -4.77 -4.77 -16.14
N ILE A 93 -5.40 -4.61 -14.98
CA ILE A 93 -5.24 -3.42 -14.13
C ILE A 93 -3.78 -3.28 -13.66
N LEU A 94 -3.15 -4.37 -13.21
CA LEU A 94 -1.77 -4.37 -12.74
C LEU A 94 -0.77 -4.02 -13.85
N ASP A 95 -1.01 -4.51 -15.06
CA ASP A 95 -0.15 -4.28 -16.23
C ASP A 95 -0.36 -2.87 -16.80
N GLU A 96 -1.58 -2.52 -17.19
CA GLU A 96 -1.89 -1.23 -17.81
C GLU A 96 -1.69 -0.03 -16.90
N SER A 97 -1.81 -0.20 -15.58
CA SER A 97 -1.44 0.85 -14.62
C SER A 97 0.06 1.12 -14.57
N GLY A 98 0.88 0.24 -15.11
CA GLY A 98 2.34 0.26 -15.01
C GLY A 98 2.87 -0.17 -13.64
N TYR A 99 2.01 -0.73 -12.76
CA TYR A 99 2.42 -1.09 -11.41
C TYR A 99 3.39 -2.27 -11.40
N THR A 100 3.13 -3.28 -12.22
CA THR A 100 4.03 -4.43 -12.43
C THR A 100 5.36 -3.98 -13.03
N GLU A 101 5.34 -3.16 -14.09
CA GLU A 101 6.54 -2.63 -14.73
C GLU A 101 7.40 -1.79 -13.75
N MET A 102 6.75 -0.99 -12.90
CA MET A 102 7.46 -0.22 -11.87
C MET A 102 8.31 -1.11 -10.95
N TRP A 103 7.78 -2.25 -10.52
CA TRP A 103 8.52 -3.19 -9.68
C TRP A 103 9.56 -3.99 -10.47
N GLN A 104 9.30 -4.33 -11.73
CA GLN A 104 10.29 -4.98 -12.61
C GLN A 104 11.49 -4.08 -12.89
N ALA A 105 11.27 -2.78 -13.05
CA ALA A 105 12.34 -1.80 -13.25
C ALA A 105 13.09 -1.42 -11.97
N ASN A 106 12.53 -1.75 -10.80
CA ASN A 106 13.12 -1.41 -9.51
C ASN A 106 14.25 -2.39 -9.16
N LYS A 107 15.43 -1.84 -8.80
CA LYS A 107 16.65 -2.62 -8.48
C LYS A 107 16.86 -2.83 -6.97
N THR A 108 15.89 -2.46 -6.13
CA THR A 108 15.99 -2.69 -4.69
C THR A 108 15.85 -4.17 -4.36
N PRO A 109 16.47 -4.66 -3.26
CA PRO A 109 16.34 -6.05 -2.82
C PRO A 109 14.90 -6.50 -2.56
N GLU A 110 13.99 -5.58 -2.33
CA GLU A 110 12.56 -5.84 -2.07
C GLU A 110 11.75 -6.13 -3.34
N ALA A 111 12.21 -5.66 -4.50
CA ALA A 111 11.44 -5.74 -5.74
C ALA A 111 11.03 -7.16 -6.16
N PRO A 112 11.91 -8.18 -6.08
CA PRO A 112 11.50 -9.55 -6.38
C PRO A 112 10.38 -10.07 -5.47
N GLY A 113 10.45 -9.78 -4.17
CA GLY A 113 9.39 -10.15 -3.21
C GLY A 113 8.07 -9.45 -3.51
N ARG A 114 8.10 -8.17 -3.92
CA ARG A 114 6.89 -7.46 -4.34
C ARG A 114 6.25 -8.07 -5.59
N LEU A 115 7.05 -8.48 -6.57
CA LEU A 115 6.54 -9.15 -7.76
C LEU A 115 5.92 -10.52 -7.43
N GLU A 116 6.52 -11.27 -6.51
CA GLU A 116 5.94 -12.53 -6.06
C GLU A 116 4.60 -12.31 -5.33
N ASN A 117 4.52 -11.32 -4.44
CA ASN A 117 3.27 -10.94 -3.78
C ASN A 117 2.17 -10.55 -4.79
N LEU A 118 2.51 -9.94 -5.94
CA LEU A 118 1.52 -9.66 -6.99
C LEU A 118 0.98 -10.93 -7.62
N LYS A 119 1.82 -11.95 -7.84
CA LYS A 119 1.37 -13.24 -8.35
C LYS A 119 0.47 -13.97 -7.34
N GLU A 120 0.86 -13.93 -6.06
CA GLU A 120 0.04 -14.50 -4.98
C GLU A 120 -1.31 -13.77 -4.86
N LEU A 121 -1.33 -12.44 -5.02
CA LEU A 121 -2.56 -11.66 -5.04
C LEU A 121 -3.49 -12.09 -6.18
N VAL A 122 -2.97 -12.24 -7.40
CA VAL A 122 -3.75 -12.69 -8.56
C VAL A 122 -4.29 -14.11 -8.32
N LYS A 123 -3.45 -15.00 -7.78
CA LYS A 123 -3.87 -16.36 -7.42
C LYS A 123 -4.94 -16.37 -6.33
N ALA A 124 -4.82 -15.54 -5.31
CA ALA A 124 -5.81 -15.45 -4.23
C ALA A 124 -7.17 -14.97 -4.75
N LEU A 125 -7.21 -14.15 -5.80
CA LEU A 125 -8.46 -13.72 -6.42
C LEU A 125 -9.27 -14.89 -7.03
N GLU A 126 -8.62 -15.99 -7.43
CA GLU A 126 -9.30 -17.19 -7.96
C GLU A 126 -10.29 -17.82 -6.95
N GLU A 127 -10.08 -17.59 -5.65
CA GLU A 127 -10.93 -18.12 -4.58
C GLU A 127 -12.24 -17.32 -4.39
N PHE A 128 -12.40 -16.20 -5.08
CA PHE A 128 -13.54 -15.29 -4.94
C PHE A 128 -14.36 -15.22 -6.22
N GLU A 129 -15.63 -14.89 -6.09
CA GLU A 129 -16.52 -14.77 -7.26
C GLU A 129 -16.22 -13.51 -8.09
N ASN A 130 -15.74 -12.45 -7.46
CA ASN A 130 -15.44 -11.16 -8.09
C ASN A 130 -14.48 -10.33 -7.23
N ILE A 131 -13.97 -9.20 -7.79
CA ILE A 131 -13.06 -8.28 -7.09
C ILE A 131 -13.72 -7.68 -5.85
N GLN A 132 -15.01 -7.41 -5.87
CA GLN A 132 -15.73 -6.82 -4.74
C GLN A 132 -15.72 -7.77 -3.53
N GLY A 133 -16.05 -9.05 -3.70
CA GLY A 133 -16.01 -10.06 -2.64
C GLY A 133 -14.61 -10.23 -2.04
N PHE A 134 -13.57 -10.18 -2.88
CA PHE A 134 -12.19 -10.16 -2.43
C PHE A 134 -11.90 -8.93 -1.55
N LEU A 135 -12.29 -7.73 -1.98
CA LEU A 135 -12.06 -6.49 -1.22
C LEU A 135 -12.82 -6.46 0.11
N GLU A 136 -14.03 -6.99 0.14
CA GLU A 136 -14.82 -7.14 1.38
C GLU A 136 -14.12 -8.09 2.35
N HIS A 137 -13.63 -9.23 1.86
CA HIS A 137 -12.85 -10.17 2.68
C HIS A 137 -11.60 -9.52 3.27
N VAL A 138 -10.81 -8.83 2.45
CA VAL A 138 -9.60 -8.12 2.91
C VAL A 138 -9.94 -7.08 3.97
N SER A 139 -11.04 -6.33 3.80
CA SER A 139 -11.48 -5.33 4.78
C SER A 139 -11.85 -5.99 6.11
N LEU A 140 -12.59 -7.10 6.09
CA LEU A 140 -12.96 -7.84 7.30
C LEU A 140 -11.75 -8.42 8.03
N VAL A 141 -10.74 -8.93 7.31
CA VAL A 141 -9.51 -9.43 7.94
C VAL A 141 -8.74 -8.28 8.61
N MET A 142 -8.65 -7.13 7.96
CA MET A 142 -7.98 -5.96 8.53
C MET A 142 -8.71 -5.38 9.76
N ASP A 143 -10.05 -5.41 9.77
CA ASP A 143 -10.86 -4.94 10.88
C ASP A 143 -10.78 -5.92 12.07
N ASN A 144 -10.78 -7.22 11.82
CA ASN A 144 -10.64 -8.24 12.85
C ASN A 144 -9.29 -8.20 13.57
N ASP A 145 -8.23 -7.80 12.90
CA ASP A 145 -6.92 -7.57 13.55
C ASP A 145 -6.97 -6.42 14.57
N SER A 146 -7.97 -5.54 14.50
CA SER A 146 -8.13 -4.38 15.40
C SER A 146 -9.12 -4.60 16.57
N GLU A 147 -10.04 -5.58 16.51
CA GLU A 147 -11.17 -5.65 17.45
C GLU A 147 -11.24 -6.90 18.36
N GLU A 148 -10.44 -7.92 18.17
CA GLU A 148 -10.56 -9.10 19.04
C GLU A 148 -9.86 -8.91 20.39
N GLY A 149 -10.60 -8.42 21.39
CA GLY A 149 -10.26 -8.40 22.80
C GLY A 149 -10.31 -9.79 23.44
N GLY A 150 -9.40 -10.69 23.08
CA GLY A 150 -9.17 -11.97 23.76
C GLY A 150 -7.75 -12.03 24.34
N GLU A 151 -7.47 -13.00 25.23
CA GLU A 151 -6.11 -13.28 25.67
C GLU A 151 -5.29 -13.75 24.46
N LYS A 152 -4.44 -12.86 23.93
CA LYS A 152 -3.60 -13.10 22.75
C LYS A 152 -2.14 -12.93 23.09
N VAL A 153 -1.30 -13.70 22.42
CA VAL A 153 0.14 -13.44 22.38
C VAL A 153 0.43 -12.50 21.22
N SER A 154 0.87 -11.29 21.50
CA SER A 154 1.25 -10.30 20.48
C SER A 154 2.65 -10.61 19.95
N ILE A 155 2.78 -10.79 18.65
CA ILE A 155 4.08 -10.97 17.97
C ILE A 155 4.35 -9.71 17.16
N MET A 156 5.49 -9.06 17.40
CA MET A 156 5.84 -7.82 16.73
C MET A 156 7.35 -7.62 16.67
N THR A 157 7.78 -6.66 15.87
CA THR A 157 9.19 -6.23 15.85
C THR A 157 9.49 -5.29 17.02
N LEU A 158 10.77 -5.18 17.42
CA LEU A 158 11.21 -4.24 18.44
C LEU A 158 10.85 -2.77 18.11
N HIS A 159 10.87 -2.41 16.82
CA HIS A 159 10.45 -1.08 16.36
C HIS A 159 8.95 -0.85 16.60
N ALA A 160 8.11 -1.83 16.30
CA ALA A 160 6.67 -1.74 16.51
C ALA A 160 6.30 -1.70 18.01
N ALA A 161 7.13 -2.29 18.88
CA ALA A 161 6.92 -2.28 20.33
C ALA A 161 7.21 -0.93 20.99
N LYS A 162 7.78 0.03 20.29
CA LYS A 162 8.11 1.36 20.84
C LYS A 162 6.85 2.08 21.32
N GLY A 163 6.82 2.41 22.63
CA GLY A 163 5.69 3.10 23.25
C GLY A 163 4.58 2.18 23.77
N LEU A 164 4.67 0.88 23.54
CA LEU A 164 3.78 -0.12 24.13
C LEU A 164 4.40 -0.69 25.41
N GLU A 165 3.57 -1.30 26.27
CA GLU A 165 4.00 -1.97 27.52
C GLU A 165 3.21 -3.27 27.66
N PHE A 166 3.87 -4.32 28.18
CA PHE A 166 3.29 -5.65 28.32
C PHE A 166 3.69 -6.26 29.66
N PRO A 167 2.82 -7.01 30.33
CA PRO A 167 3.15 -7.66 31.59
C PRO A 167 4.37 -8.59 31.47
N VAL A 168 4.46 -9.34 30.38
CA VAL A 168 5.55 -10.29 30.09
C VAL A 168 6.00 -10.13 28.65
N VAL A 169 7.31 -10.09 28.43
CA VAL A 169 7.92 -9.96 27.09
C VAL A 169 8.93 -11.08 26.86
N PHE A 170 8.80 -11.78 25.75
CA PHE A 170 9.78 -12.74 25.26
C PHE A 170 10.58 -12.12 24.12
N LEU A 171 11.90 -12.15 24.22
CA LEU A 171 12.82 -11.62 23.21
C LEU A 171 13.62 -12.79 22.60
N PRO A 172 13.06 -13.51 21.63
CA PRO A 172 13.75 -14.61 20.97
C PRO A 172 14.83 -14.11 20.02
N GLY A 173 15.81 -14.97 19.70
CA GLY A 173 16.85 -14.66 18.73
C GLY A 173 17.94 -13.70 19.23
N TRP A 174 18.14 -13.57 20.53
CA TRP A 174 19.27 -12.81 21.11
C TRP A 174 20.54 -13.63 21.10
N GLU A 175 21.10 -13.77 19.92
CA GLU A 175 22.33 -14.52 19.67
C GLU A 175 23.15 -13.85 18.56
N ASP A 176 24.45 -14.06 18.57
CA ASP A 176 25.38 -13.49 17.60
C ASP A 176 24.93 -13.74 16.16
N GLY A 177 24.89 -12.67 15.37
CA GLY A 177 24.49 -12.70 13.96
C GLY A 177 22.99 -12.49 13.70
N LEU A 178 22.10 -12.77 14.69
CA LEU A 178 20.68 -12.44 14.63
C LEU A 178 20.39 -11.12 15.32
N PHE A 179 20.80 -10.99 16.58
CA PHE A 179 20.66 -9.74 17.32
C PHE A 179 21.85 -9.57 18.30
N PRO A 180 22.71 -8.56 18.09
CA PRO A 180 22.66 -7.51 17.06
C PRO A 180 22.80 -8.05 15.63
N SER A 181 22.06 -7.42 14.69
CA SER A 181 22.03 -7.85 13.29
C SER A 181 23.41 -7.68 12.65
N GLN A 182 23.99 -8.78 12.14
CA GLN A 182 25.25 -8.72 11.40
C GLN A 182 25.15 -7.77 10.21
N ARG A 183 24.01 -7.77 9.51
CA ARG A 183 23.76 -6.89 8.37
C ARG A 183 23.83 -5.40 8.76
N SER A 184 23.23 -5.02 9.89
CA SER A 184 23.31 -3.64 10.40
C SER A 184 24.75 -3.21 10.66
N MET A 185 25.58 -4.13 11.18
CA MET A 185 27.00 -3.87 11.43
C MET A 185 27.81 -3.77 10.14
N ASP A 186 27.55 -4.64 9.16
CA ASP A 186 28.25 -4.64 7.88
C ASP A 186 27.92 -3.39 7.04
N GLU A 187 26.65 -2.92 7.05
CA GLU A 187 26.21 -1.75 6.29
C GLU A 187 26.59 -0.42 6.96
N SER A 188 26.58 -0.33 8.29
CA SER A 188 26.67 0.93 9.04
C SER A 188 27.77 0.96 10.12
N GLY A 189 28.50 -0.11 10.34
CA GLY A 189 29.58 -0.21 11.32
C GLY A 189 29.12 0.12 12.74
N LEU A 190 29.88 0.99 13.43
CA LEU A 190 29.57 1.40 14.81
C LEU A 190 28.20 2.08 14.96
N LYS A 191 27.72 2.77 13.94
CA LYS A 191 26.39 3.40 13.98
C LYS A 191 25.29 2.33 13.98
N GLY A 192 25.47 1.27 13.19
CA GLY A 192 24.56 0.11 13.21
C GLY A 192 24.50 -0.54 14.59
N LEU A 193 25.65 -0.74 15.22
CA LEU A 193 25.72 -1.30 16.58
C LEU A 193 24.99 -0.42 17.61
N GLU A 194 25.16 0.90 17.53
CA GLU A 194 24.47 1.84 18.43
C GLU A 194 22.94 1.81 18.22
N GLU A 195 22.47 1.62 17.00
CA GLU A 195 21.04 1.48 16.74
C GLU A 195 20.49 0.15 17.27
N GLU A 196 21.21 -0.95 17.07
CA GLU A 196 20.86 -2.25 17.66
C GLU A 196 20.82 -2.17 19.22
N ARG A 197 21.73 -1.44 19.85
CA ARG A 197 21.71 -1.18 21.31
C ARG A 197 20.47 -0.41 21.75
N ARG A 198 20.03 0.59 20.95
CA ARG A 198 18.81 1.32 21.24
C ARG A 198 17.57 0.42 21.11
N LEU A 199 17.56 -0.45 20.10
CA LEU A 199 16.49 -1.44 19.94
C LEU A 199 16.48 -2.45 21.09
N ALA A 200 17.65 -2.91 21.54
CA ALA A 200 17.78 -3.76 22.73
C ALA A 200 17.15 -3.07 23.96
N TYR A 201 17.49 -1.82 24.20
CA TYR A 201 16.92 -1.04 25.29
C TYR A 201 15.39 -0.95 25.16
N VAL A 202 14.86 -0.66 23.97
CA VAL A 202 13.42 -0.63 23.73
C VAL A 202 12.80 -1.97 24.11
N GLY A 203 13.33 -3.10 23.62
CA GLY A 203 12.78 -4.42 23.91
C GLY A 203 12.74 -4.75 25.40
N ILE A 204 13.86 -4.56 26.09
CA ILE A 204 13.97 -4.85 27.54
C ILE A 204 13.02 -3.98 28.38
N THR A 205 12.84 -2.72 27.97
CA THR A 205 11.99 -1.78 28.71
C THR A 205 10.49 -1.88 28.37
N ARG A 206 10.08 -2.85 27.55
CA ARG A 206 8.64 -3.07 27.28
C ARG A 206 7.96 -3.96 28.30
N ALA A 207 8.72 -4.73 29.08
CA ALA A 207 8.18 -5.55 30.14
C ALA A 207 7.86 -4.70 31.39
N GLU A 208 6.63 -4.84 31.92
CA GLU A 208 6.23 -4.25 33.21
C GLU A 208 6.73 -5.07 34.37
N GLN A 209 6.79 -6.39 34.23
CA GLN A 209 7.16 -7.33 35.32
C GLN A 209 8.34 -8.23 34.96
N ILE A 210 8.30 -8.84 33.76
CA ILE A 210 9.33 -9.78 33.28
C ILE A 210 9.51 -9.61 31.79
#